data_b3435b8962372a9fa6187806effc8234
#
_entry.id   b3435b8962372a9fa6187806effc8234
#
_cell.length_a   1.000
_cell.length_b   1.000
_cell.length_c   1.000
_cell.angle_alpha   90.00
_cell.angle_beta   90.00
_cell.angle_gamma   90.00
#
_symmetry.space_group_name_H-M   'P 1'
#
loop_
_entity.id
_entity.type
_entity.pdbx_description
1 polymer ?
#
loop_
_entity_poly.entity_id
_entity_poly.type
_entity_poly.pdbx_seq_one_letter_code
_entity_poly.pdbx_strand_id
1 'polypeptide(L)'
;AEAADGVMALIGGKATVSNCTFANYYLFSALRGEAVQLYHLNYSDDDGSGMPFMEAEFNNCIFYGNGTDFSPGDLTGSMVTVRRSLLKSNGSDDSNFINCIWGEDPLYYTVRSDYYFDYRLQPESPAIGTADPALIPEAGRKDFYGTDRGSNPNLGAYQTAKEEE
;
A
#
# COMPACT_ATOMS: atom_id res chain seq x y z
N ALA A 1 -8.24 5.44 1.63
CA ALA A 1 -9.07 5.95 0.53
C ALA A 1 -9.85 4.81 -0.09
N GLU A 2 -10.98 5.12 -0.70
CA GLU A 2 -11.88 4.16 -1.31
C GLU A 2 -12.40 4.70 -2.64
N ALA A 3 -12.34 3.87 -3.67
CA ALA A 3 -12.79 4.23 -5.01
C ALA A 3 -13.16 3.00 -5.83
N ALA A 4 -14.03 3.17 -6.84
CA ALA A 4 -14.49 2.07 -7.69
C ALA A 4 -13.39 1.51 -8.59
N ASP A 5 -12.47 2.33 -9.04
CA ASP A 5 -11.40 1.94 -9.98
C ASP A 5 -10.05 1.71 -9.33
N GLY A 6 -9.77 2.35 -8.20
CA GLY A 6 -8.52 2.19 -7.45
C GLY A 6 -8.27 3.38 -6.53
N VAL A 7 -7.44 3.15 -5.54
CA VAL A 7 -7.11 4.17 -4.52
C VAL A 7 -5.96 5.06 -4.97
N MET A 8 -5.07 4.50 -5.77
CA MET A 8 -3.90 5.19 -6.30
C MET A 8 -3.60 4.74 -7.73
N ALA A 9 -3.27 5.67 -8.58
CA ALA A 9 -2.74 5.42 -9.91
C ALA A 9 -1.47 6.24 -10.12
N LEU A 10 -0.39 5.60 -10.54
CA LEU A 10 0.87 6.25 -10.90
C LEU A 10 1.11 6.08 -12.41
N ILE A 11 1.36 7.20 -13.07
CA ILE A 11 1.54 7.26 -14.52
C ILE A 11 2.90 7.90 -14.81
N GLY A 12 3.93 7.07 -14.87
CA GLY A 12 5.32 7.52 -15.05
C GLY A 12 5.88 8.31 -13.86
N GLY A 13 7.09 8.83 -14.01
CA GLY A 13 7.77 9.66 -13.01
C GLY A 13 8.42 8.88 -11.88
N LYS A 14 8.76 9.61 -10.80
CA LYS A 14 9.41 9.03 -9.60
C LYS A 14 8.55 9.25 -8.38
N ALA A 15 8.29 8.17 -7.63
CA ALA A 15 7.50 8.20 -6.40
C ALA A 15 8.14 7.33 -5.30
N THR A 16 8.14 7.82 -4.07
CA THR A 16 8.43 7.03 -2.88
C THR A 16 7.24 7.12 -1.93
N VAL A 17 6.67 5.99 -1.59
CA VAL A 17 5.50 5.86 -0.73
C VAL A 17 5.89 5.05 0.50
N SER A 18 5.78 5.63 1.68
CA SER A 18 6.19 4.96 2.92
C SER A 18 5.09 4.99 3.97
N ASN A 19 4.94 3.89 4.69
CA ASN A 19 4.01 3.76 5.82
C ASN A 19 2.56 4.18 5.48
N CYS A 20 2.06 3.76 4.32
CA CYS A 20 0.70 4.04 3.87
C CYS A 20 -0.19 2.79 3.96
N THR A 21 -1.47 3.02 4.25
CA THR A 21 -2.51 1.98 4.21
C THR A 21 -3.42 2.23 3.00
N PHE A 22 -3.41 1.30 2.06
CA PHE A 22 -4.29 1.27 0.91
C PHE A 22 -5.40 0.25 1.18
N ALA A 23 -6.48 0.74 1.80
CA ALA A 23 -7.63 -0.07 2.18
C ALA A 23 -8.82 0.32 1.31
N ASN A 24 -9.15 -0.50 0.31
CA ASN A 24 -10.27 -0.24 -0.57
C ASN A 24 -11.46 -1.14 -0.23
N TYR A 25 -12.39 -0.62 0.57
CA TYR A 25 -13.63 -1.27 0.96
C TYR A 25 -14.87 -0.60 0.34
N TYR A 26 -14.72 -0.09 -0.88
CA TYR A 26 -15.80 0.57 -1.60
C TYR A 26 -17.04 -0.34 -1.73
N LEU A 27 -18.21 0.17 -1.33
CA LEU A 27 -19.43 -0.62 -1.19
C LEU A 27 -20.58 -0.20 -2.13
N PHE A 28 -20.43 0.90 -2.87
CA PHE A 28 -21.53 1.43 -3.69
C PHE A 28 -21.72 0.72 -5.03
N SER A 29 -20.69 0.08 -5.55
CA SER A 29 -20.75 -0.71 -6.79
C SER A 29 -19.69 -1.78 -6.78
N ALA A 30 -19.68 -2.67 -7.79
CA ALA A 30 -18.58 -3.59 -7.97
C ALA A 30 -17.27 -2.82 -8.19
N LEU A 31 -16.21 -3.26 -7.51
CA LEU A 31 -14.86 -2.77 -7.75
C LEU A 31 -14.43 -3.14 -9.16
N ARG A 32 -13.87 -2.19 -9.88
CA ARG A 32 -13.42 -2.34 -11.26
C ARG A 32 -11.92 -2.36 -11.42
N GLY A 33 -11.18 -2.09 -10.35
CA GLY A 33 -9.74 -2.00 -10.37
C GLY A 33 -9.09 -2.45 -9.07
N GLU A 34 -7.81 -2.29 -9.01
CA GLU A 34 -6.95 -2.66 -7.90
C GLU A 34 -6.83 -1.48 -6.91
N ALA A 35 -6.45 -1.77 -5.65
CA ALA A 35 -6.21 -0.72 -4.66
C ALA A 35 -5.08 0.21 -5.09
N VAL A 36 -4.03 -0.33 -5.69
CA VAL A 36 -2.96 0.44 -6.32
C VAL A 36 -2.77 -0.02 -7.75
N GLN A 37 -2.89 0.91 -8.66
CA GLN A 37 -2.65 0.69 -10.08
C GLN A 37 -1.39 1.44 -10.50
N LEU A 38 -0.46 0.74 -11.13
CA LEU A 38 0.70 1.34 -11.75
C LEU A 38 0.52 1.29 -13.26
N TYR A 39 0.42 2.45 -13.87
CA TYR A 39 0.33 2.58 -15.30
C TYR A 39 1.66 3.08 -15.85
N HIS A 40 2.27 2.26 -16.68
CA HIS A 40 3.27 2.70 -17.63
C HIS A 40 2.54 3.18 -18.88
N LEU A 41 1.84 4.30 -18.76
CA LEU A 41 1.17 4.86 -19.93
C LEU A 41 2.21 5.49 -20.83
N ASN A 42 2.38 4.83 -21.96
CA ASN A 42 2.77 5.50 -23.17
C ASN A 42 1.69 6.52 -23.54
N TYR A 43 1.87 7.76 -23.19
CA TYR A 43 1.45 8.78 -24.12
C TYR A 43 2.47 8.68 -25.27
N SER A 44 2.21 7.79 -26.23
CA SER A 44 2.90 7.89 -27.48
C SER A 44 2.39 9.16 -28.13
N ASP A 45 3.21 10.14 -28.28
CA ASP A 45 3.18 10.92 -29.50
C ASP A 45 3.17 9.91 -30.63
N ASP A 46 2.56 10.19 -31.77
CA ASP A 46 2.35 9.24 -32.89
C ASP A 46 3.61 8.46 -33.33
N ASP A 47 4.79 8.74 -32.78
CA ASP A 47 6.09 8.12 -33.07
C ASP A 47 6.64 7.17 -31.97
N GLY A 48 5.92 6.97 -30.88
CA GLY A 48 6.33 6.06 -29.80
C GLY A 48 7.53 6.54 -28.96
N SER A 49 7.99 7.78 -29.12
CA SER A 49 9.25 8.27 -28.55
C SER A 49 9.18 8.81 -27.12
N GLY A 50 8.05 8.80 -26.49
CA GLY A 50 7.85 9.53 -25.23
C GLY A 50 7.37 8.70 -24.03
N MET A 51 7.94 7.50 -23.79
CA MET A 51 7.62 6.74 -22.57
C MET A 51 8.23 7.39 -21.34
N PRO A 52 7.45 7.95 -20.40
CA PRO A 52 8.02 8.37 -19.14
C PRO A 52 8.49 7.13 -18.37
N PHE A 53 9.77 7.11 -18.00
CA PHE A 53 10.32 6.13 -17.07
C PHE A 53 9.57 6.25 -15.74
N MET A 54 9.18 5.11 -15.15
CA MET A 54 8.63 5.08 -13.80
C MET A 54 9.64 4.48 -12.84
N GLU A 55 9.90 5.20 -11.75
CA GLU A 55 10.63 4.71 -10.59
C GLU A 55 9.70 4.84 -9.38
N ALA A 56 9.24 3.72 -8.82
CA ALA A 56 8.33 3.72 -7.69
C ALA A 56 8.83 2.80 -6.57
N GLU A 57 8.88 3.33 -5.35
CA GLU A 57 9.19 2.55 -4.16
C GLU A 57 8.03 2.61 -3.18
N PHE A 58 7.58 1.43 -2.73
CA PHE A 58 6.61 1.28 -1.67
C PHE A 58 7.28 0.61 -0.47
N ASN A 59 7.33 1.30 0.64
CA ASN A 59 8.04 0.86 1.83
C ASN A 59 7.09 0.82 3.03
N ASN A 60 7.05 -0.30 3.77
CA ASN A 60 6.26 -0.44 5.00
C ASN A 60 4.75 -0.16 4.79
N CYS A 61 4.20 -0.53 3.66
CA CYS A 61 2.80 -0.27 3.31
C CYS A 61 1.90 -1.47 3.59
N ILE A 62 0.58 -1.23 3.65
CA ILE A 62 -0.45 -2.27 3.67
C ILE A 62 -1.34 -2.07 2.45
N PHE A 63 -1.52 -3.14 1.66
CA PHE A 63 -2.41 -3.21 0.49
C PHE A 63 -3.47 -4.28 0.76
N TYR A 64 -4.64 -3.86 1.27
CA TYR A 64 -5.67 -4.81 1.65
C TYR A 64 -7.07 -4.19 1.60
N GLY A 65 -7.99 -4.84 0.92
CA GLY A 65 -9.38 -4.39 0.78
C GLY A 65 -10.25 -5.41 0.07
N ASN A 66 -11.42 -5.02 -0.42
CA ASN A 66 -12.36 -5.90 -1.10
C ASN A 66 -11.90 -6.35 -2.49
N GLY A 67 -11.18 -5.50 -3.21
CA GLY A 67 -10.68 -5.79 -4.55
C GLY A 67 -9.31 -6.46 -4.55
N THR A 68 -8.68 -6.46 -5.72
CA THR A 68 -7.27 -6.80 -5.89
C THR A 68 -6.42 -5.72 -5.22
N ASP A 69 -5.34 -6.08 -4.59
CA ASP A 69 -4.51 -5.18 -3.79
C ASP A 69 -3.54 -4.36 -4.64
N PHE A 70 -2.77 -5.01 -5.50
CA PHE A 70 -1.69 -4.38 -6.24
C PHE A 70 -1.59 -4.96 -7.65
N SER A 71 -1.62 -4.10 -8.66
CA SER A 71 -1.36 -4.48 -10.04
C SER A 71 -0.18 -3.69 -10.58
N PRO A 72 0.96 -4.32 -10.80
CA PRO A 72 2.11 -3.66 -11.39
C PRO A 72 1.91 -3.36 -12.88
N GLY A 73 0.94 -3.95 -13.55
CA GLY A 73 0.74 -3.78 -15.00
C GLY A 73 1.95 -4.22 -15.83
N ASP A 74 2.09 -3.67 -17.03
CA ASP A 74 3.32 -3.79 -17.82
C ASP A 74 4.31 -2.71 -17.37
N LEU A 75 5.33 -3.13 -16.63
CA LEU A 75 6.38 -2.25 -16.11
C LEU A 75 7.70 -2.38 -16.89
N THR A 76 7.66 -2.87 -18.13
CA THR A 76 8.86 -2.99 -18.97
C THR A 76 9.62 -1.65 -19.04
N GLY A 77 10.89 -1.66 -18.63
CA GLY A 77 11.72 -0.46 -18.57
C GLY A 77 11.54 0.43 -17.35
N SER A 78 10.61 0.09 -16.44
CA SER A 78 10.41 0.80 -15.17
C SER A 78 11.11 0.08 -14.01
N MET A 79 11.40 0.83 -12.93
CA MET A 79 11.90 0.28 -11.67
C MET A 79 10.82 0.43 -10.60
N VAL A 80 10.23 -0.67 -10.17
CA VAL A 80 9.25 -0.71 -9.09
C VAL A 80 9.71 -1.67 -8.03
N THR A 81 9.73 -1.22 -6.77
CA THR A 81 10.05 -2.06 -5.62
C THR A 81 9.04 -1.89 -4.51
N VAL A 82 8.65 -3.01 -3.90
CA VAL A 82 7.78 -3.07 -2.73
C VAL A 82 8.57 -3.76 -1.63
N ARG A 83 8.82 -3.06 -0.52
CA ARG A 83 9.64 -3.57 0.58
C ARG A 83 8.86 -3.58 1.88
N ARG A 84 9.04 -4.66 2.66
CA ARG A 84 8.46 -4.75 4.01
C ARG A 84 6.98 -4.37 4.04
N SER A 85 6.22 -4.82 3.08
CA SER A 85 4.80 -4.45 2.95
C SER A 85 3.91 -5.68 3.08
N LEU A 86 2.66 -5.48 3.47
CA LEU A 86 1.66 -6.53 3.55
C LEU A 86 0.75 -6.43 2.33
N LEU A 87 0.60 -7.54 1.61
CA LEU A 87 -0.26 -7.67 0.44
C LEU A 87 -1.35 -8.72 0.67
N LYS A 88 -2.56 -8.44 0.21
CA LYS A 88 -3.68 -9.37 0.25
C LYS A 88 -3.46 -10.60 -0.61
N SER A 89 -2.82 -10.43 -1.76
CA SER A 89 -2.54 -11.49 -2.70
C SER A 89 -1.65 -12.56 -2.10
N ASN A 90 -1.86 -13.80 -2.49
CA ASN A 90 -0.89 -14.85 -2.27
C ASN A 90 0.26 -14.69 -3.27
N GLY A 91 1.48 -14.72 -2.78
CA GLY A 91 2.66 -14.53 -3.59
C GLY A 91 3.93 -14.96 -2.87
N SER A 92 5.05 -14.52 -3.40
CA SER A 92 6.37 -14.71 -2.81
C SER A 92 7.28 -13.58 -3.22
N ASP A 93 8.30 -13.34 -2.41
CA ASP A 93 9.33 -12.35 -2.70
C ASP A 93 10.08 -12.67 -3.99
N ASP A 94 10.47 -11.61 -4.70
CA ASP A 94 11.28 -11.66 -5.92
C ASP A 94 12.19 -10.41 -6.03
N SER A 95 12.59 -10.03 -7.23
CA SER A 95 13.42 -8.83 -7.45
C SER A 95 12.68 -7.51 -7.15
N ASN A 96 11.36 -7.50 -7.20
CA ASN A 96 10.50 -6.33 -7.02
C ASN A 96 9.84 -6.30 -5.65
N PHE A 97 9.57 -7.47 -5.07
CA PHE A 97 8.93 -7.63 -3.77
C PHE A 97 9.93 -8.21 -2.75
N ILE A 98 10.26 -7.45 -1.73
CA ILE A 98 11.38 -7.75 -0.83
C ILE A 98 10.90 -7.75 0.63
N ASN A 99 11.02 -8.91 1.29
CA ASN A 99 10.60 -9.14 2.68
C ASN A 99 9.13 -8.73 2.93
N CYS A 100 8.24 -9.09 2.01
CA CYS A 100 6.81 -8.81 2.11
C CYS A 100 6.06 -9.89 2.91
N ILE A 101 4.91 -9.52 3.46
CA ILE A 101 3.94 -10.42 4.07
C ILE A 101 2.84 -10.66 3.04
N TRP A 102 2.57 -11.92 2.70
CA TRP A 102 1.68 -12.31 1.64
C TRP A 102 0.45 -13.03 2.16
N GLY A 103 -0.73 -12.63 1.69
CA GLY A 103 -1.99 -13.34 1.92
C GLY A 103 -2.53 -13.28 3.35
N GLU A 104 -1.92 -12.48 4.23
CA GLU A 104 -2.34 -12.35 5.62
C GLU A 104 -3.31 -11.19 5.78
N ASP A 105 -4.32 -11.37 6.65
CA ASP A 105 -5.24 -10.28 7.02
C ASP A 105 -4.53 -9.29 7.95
N PRO A 106 -4.51 -8.00 7.65
CA PRO A 106 -3.94 -6.99 8.54
C PRO A 106 -4.71 -6.81 9.86
N LEU A 107 -5.88 -7.42 10.01
CA LEU A 107 -6.74 -7.33 11.18
C LEU A 107 -7.02 -5.86 11.55
N TYR A 108 -7.65 -5.13 10.64
CA TYR A 108 -8.13 -3.80 10.96
C TYR A 108 -9.16 -3.85 12.10
N TYR A 109 -9.18 -2.82 12.94
CA TYR A 109 -10.05 -2.78 14.09
C TYR A 109 -11.53 -2.89 13.70
N THR A 110 -11.95 -2.11 12.71
CA THR A 110 -13.33 -2.15 12.22
C THR A 110 -13.38 -1.93 10.72
N VAL A 111 -14.02 -2.87 10.02
CA VAL A 111 -14.44 -2.74 8.62
C VAL A 111 -15.91 -3.14 8.56
N ARG A 112 -16.82 -2.16 8.51
CA ARG A 112 -18.26 -2.39 8.59
C ARG A 112 -18.99 -1.93 7.34
N SER A 113 -20.02 -2.65 6.97
CA SER A 113 -20.86 -2.37 5.81
C SER A 113 -21.69 -1.07 5.94
N ASP A 114 -21.77 -0.46 7.11
CA ASP A 114 -22.42 0.81 7.36
C ASP A 114 -21.48 2.02 7.23
N TYR A 115 -20.39 1.86 6.48
CA TYR A 115 -19.37 2.90 6.20
C TYR A 115 -18.60 3.40 7.42
N TYR A 116 -18.49 2.60 8.45
CA TYR A 116 -17.60 2.88 9.58
C TYR A 116 -16.32 2.07 9.41
N PHE A 117 -15.20 2.77 9.22
CA PHE A 117 -13.89 2.17 9.01
C PHE A 117 -12.90 2.72 10.02
N ASP A 118 -12.25 1.81 10.75
CA ASP A 118 -11.12 2.10 11.61
C ASP A 118 -9.96 1.19 11.19
N TYR A 119 -9.01 1.75 10.47
CA TYR A 119 -7.87 1.01 9.92
C TYR A 119 -6.69 0.89 10.89
N ARG A 120 -6.87 1.24 12.17
CA ARG A 120 -5.92 0.86 13.21
C ARG A 120 -5.89 -0.66 13.32
N LEU A 121 -4.72 -1.19 13.70
CA LEU A 121 -4.50 -2.62 13.75
C LEU A 121 -4.96 -3.20 15.10
N GLN A 122 -5.51 -4.39 15.09
CA GLN A 122 -5.72 -5.18 16.30
C GLN A 122 -4.37 -5.70 16.83
N PRO A 123 -4.26 -6.02 18.14
CA PRO A 123 -2.99 -6.47 18.74
C PRO A 123 -2.36 -7.70 18.07
N GLU A 124 -3.19 -8.58 17.50
CA GLU A 124 -2.76 -9.84 16.85
C GLU A 124 -2.36 -9.64 15.38
N SER A 125 -2.40 -8.42 14.86
CA SER A 125 -2.11 -8.13 13.46
C SER A 125 -0.67 -8.51 13.09
N PRO A 126 -0.47 -9.21 11.95
CA PRO A 126 0.86 -9.53 11.44
C PRO A 126 1.65 -8.28 11.01
N ALA A 127 0.99 -7.14 10.92
CA ALA A 127 1.60 -5.86 10.54
C ALA A 127 2.19 -5.08 11.73
N ILE A 128 1.98 -5.56 12.97
CA ILE A 128 2.52 -4.89 14.17
C ILE A 128 4.00 -5.19 14.34
N GLY A 129 4.81 -4.14 14.50
CA GLY A 129 6.24 -4.23 14.77
C GLY A 129 7.07 -4.83 13.64
N THR A 130 6.54 -4.93 12.43
CA THR A 130 7.19 -5.61 11.29
C THR A 130 7.74 -4.67 10.23
N ALA A 131 7.50 -3.37 10.36
CA ALA A 131 8.09 -2.37 9.48
C ALA A 131 9.59 -2.22 9.71
N ASP A 132 10.31 -1.84 8.66
CA ASP A 132 11.73 -1.52 8.76
C ASP A 132 11.91 -0.03 9.09
N PRO A 133 12.44 0.31 10.28
CA PRO A 133 12.66 1.71 10.66
C PRO A 133 13.64 2.45 9.74
N ALA A 134 14.55 1.73 9.06
CA ALA A 134 15.48 2.34 8.13
C ALA A 134 14.81 2.86 6.84
N LEU A 135 13.61 2.36 6.52
CA LEU A 135 12.83 2.77 5.36
C LEU A 135 11.81 3.88 5.68
N ILE A 136 11.81 4.40 6.92
CA ILE A 136 10.90 5.46 7.34
C ILE A 136 11.59 6.81 7.15
N PRO A 137 11.07 7.68 6.25
CA PRO A 137 11.60 9.02 6.10
C PRO A 137 11.32 9.87 7.35
N GLU A 138 12.05 10.96 7.54
CA GLU A 138 11.88 11.85 8.70
C GLU A 138 10.42 12.30 8.89
N ALA A 139 9.75 12.66 7.79
CA ALA A 139 8.34 13.04 7.81
C ALA A 139 7.39 11.91 8.22
N GLY A 140 7.81 10.64 8.11
CA GLY A 140 7.03 9.45 8.46
C GLY A 140 7.28 8.92 9.87
N ARG A 141 8.13 9.57 10.68
CA ARG A 141 8.45 9.12 12.04
C ARG A 141 7.27 9.16 13.01
N LYS A 142 6.27 9.92 12.69
CA LYS A 142 4.99 9.92 13.40
C LYS A 142 3.91 9.30 12.52
N ASP A 143 2.98 8.62 13.16
CA ASP A 143 1.82 8.05 12.50
C ASP A 143 0.75 9.11 12.15
N PHE A 144 -0.37 8.67 11.60
CA PHE A 144 -1.49 9.55 11.23
C PHE A 144 -2.04 10.36 12.41
N TYR A 145 -1.96 9.84 13.63
CA TYR A 145 -2.41 10.53 14.86
C TYR A 145 -1.29 11.29 15.59
N GLY A 146 -0.08 11.30 15.05
CA GLY A 146 1.07 11.96 15.64
C GLY A 146 1.83 11.12 16.68
N THR A 147 1.50 9.82 16.79
CA THR A 147 2.21 8.88 17.66
C THR A 147 3.58 8.55 17.06
N ASP A 148 4.64 8.62 17.89
CA ASP A 148 5.97 8.23 17.45
C ASP A 148 6.05 6.73 17.14
N ARG A 149 6.65 6.38 16.00
CA ARG A 149 6.78 4.98 15.57
C ARG A 149 7.84 4.21 16.32
N GLY A 150 8.73 4.87 17.04
CA GLY A 150 9.76 4.25 17.86
C GLY A 150 10.69 3.33 17.09
N SER A 151 11.25 2.35 17.81
CA SER A 151 12.20 1.37 17.27
C SER A 151 11.54 0.11 16.69
N ASN A 152 10.24 -0.08 16.92
CA ASN A 152 9.48 -1.24 16.47
C ASN A 152 8.20 -0.81 15.75
N PRO A 153 8.34 -0.20 14.57
CA PRO A 153 7.23 0.42 13.86
C PRO A 153 6.27 -0.60 13.24
N ASN A 154 5.01 -0.22 13.17
CA ASN A 154 3.98 -0.97 12.44
C ASN A 154 4.03 -0.65 10.94
N LEU A 155 3.56 -1.59 10.12
CA LEU A 155 3.23 -1.30 8.75
C LEU A 155 2.03 -0.35 8.65
N GLY A 156 1.95 0.35 7.52
CA GLY A 156 0.82 1.21 7.23
C GLY A 156 0.81 2.54 7.99
N ALA A 157 -0.35 3.18 8.00
CA ALA A 157 -0.51 4.56 8.44
C ALA A 157 -0.59 4.74 9.98
N TYR A 158 -0.80 3.67 10.74
CA TYR A 158 -1.10 3.75 12.16
C TYR A 158 -0.10 2.99 13.02
N GLN A 159 0.47 3.66 14.00
CA GLN A 159 1.34 3.06 15.03
C GLN A 159 0.52 2.57 16.22
N THR A 160 -0.56 3.26 16.55
CA THR A 160 -1.40 2.94 17.69
C THR A 160 -2.31 1.78 17.36
N ALA A 161 -2.20 0.67 18.09
CA ALA A 161 -3.30 -0.27 18.21
C ALA A 161 -4.44 0.42 18.97
N LYS A 162 -5.71 0.09 18.70
CA LYS A 162 -6.78 0.58 19.54
C LYS A 162 -6.70 -0.13 20.89
N GLU A 163 -6.63 0.63 21.98
CA GLU A 163 -6.80 0.06 23.31
C GLU A 163 -8.23 -0.45 23.46
N GLU A 164 -8.39 -1.63 24.05
CA GLU A 164 -9.72 -2.12 24.45
C GLU A 164 -10.28 -1.18 25.52
N GLU A 165 -11.48 -0.63 25.27
CA GLU A 165 -12.24 0.12 26.26
C GLU A 165 -12.96 -0.83 27.23
#